data_f1f8a06dbde4d528fe48ce98df56c634
#
_entry.id   f1f8a06dbde4d528fe48ce98df56c634
#
_cell.length_a   1.000
_cell.length_b   1.000
_cell.length_c   1.000
_cell.angle_alpha   90.00
_cell.angle_beta   90.00
_cell.angle_gamma   90.00
#
_symmetry.space_group_name_H-M   'P 1'
#
loop_
_entity.id
_entity.type
_entity.pdbx_description
1 polymer ?
#
loop_
_entity_poly.entity_id
_entity_poly.type
_entity_poly.pdbx_seq_one_letter_code
_entity_poly.pdbx_strand_id
1 'polypeptide(L)'
;DDAKVAKEATPEVPPMLVLDENGNPVPLVDLQGRFIQGLGDYSGKYVKNEYYNDGEAPERSADVEIAIQLKEENKAFKVEKYVHSYPHCWRTDKPILYYPLDSWFIKVTEIKDRMFDLNETINWKPKATGEGRFGNWLKNANDWNLSRSRYWGIPLPIWRSEDGTEEMLVGSVEELYNEIEKSISA
;
A
#
# COMPACT_ATOMS: atom_id res chain seq x y z
N ASP A 1 1.11 -9.13 1.97
CA ASP A 1 1.73 -10.47 2.03
C ASP A 1 1.80 -11.11 0.63
N ASP A 2 0.72 -11.07 -0.18
CA ASP A 2 0.66 -11.72 -1.51
C ASP A 2 1.72 -11.19 -2.48
N ALA A 3 1.93 -9.87 -2.54
CA ALA A 3 2.95 -9.26 -3.37
C ALA A 3 4.38 -9.72 -3.00
N LYS A 4 4.64 -9.94 -1.71
CA LYS A 4 5.93 -10.48 -1.25
C LYS A 4 6.11 -11.93 -1.70
N VAL A 5 5.10 -12.75 -1.50
CA VAL A 5 5.13 -14.17 -1.92
C VAL A 5 5.28 -14.29 -3.42
N ALA A 6 4.57 -13.47 -4.19
CA ALA A 6 4.67 -13.43 -5.64
C ALA A 6 6.08 -13.06 -6.12
N LYS A 7 6.70 -12.07 -5.49
CA LYS A 7 8.07 -11.63 -5.79
C LYS A 7 9.13 -12.67 -5.41
N GLU A 8 8.92 -13.41 -4.31
CA GLU A 8 9.84 -14.46 -3.83
C GLU A 8 9.63 -15.81 -4.55
N ALA A 9 8.59 -15.95 -5.38
CA ALA A 9 8.33 -17.17 -6.13
C ALA A 9 9.39 -17.44 -7.20
N THR A 10 9.56 -18.71 -7.57
CA THR A 10 10.47 -19.10 -8.65
C THR A 10 9.70 -19.95 -9.66
N PRO A 11 9.43 -19.46 -10.87
CA PRO A 11 9.73 -18.10 -11.35
C PRO A 11 8.91 -17.01 -10.61
N GLU A 12 9.40 -15.78 -10.60
CA GLU A 12 8.69 -14.63 -10.04
C GLU A 12 7.32 -14.47 -10.72
N VAL A 13 6.28 -14.23 -9.93
CA VAL A 13 4.93 -13.95 -10.43
C VAL A 13 4.74 -12.45 -10.55
N PRO A 14 4.67 -11.89 -11.77
CA PRO A 14 4.50 -10.46 -11.96
C PRO A 14 3.12 -9.98 -11.47
N PRO A 15 2.98 -8.71 -11.07
CA PRO A 15 1.68 -8.14 -10.74
C PRO A 15 0.78 -8.13 -11.99
N MET A 16 -0.50 -8.41 -11.79
CA MET A 16 -1.50 -8.32 -12.85
C MET A 16 -1.86 -6.84 -13.08
N LEU A 17 -1.31 -6.26 -14.11
CA LEU A 17 -1.54 -4.87 -14.53
C LEU A 17 -2.09 -4.85 -15.94
N VAL A 18 -2.81 -3.78 -16.26
CA VAL A 18 -3.27 -3.45 -17.62
C VAL A 18 -2.70 -2.08 -18.00
N LEU A 19 -2.74 -1.76 -19.29
CA LEU A 19 -2.32 -0.44 -19.75
C LEU A 19 -3.54 0.49 -19.78
N ASP A 20 -3.35 1.70 -19.24
CA ASP A 20 -4.34 2.78 -19.39
C ASP A 20 -4.33 3.36 -20.83
N GLU A 21 -5.15 4.37 -21.07
CA GLU A 21 -5.25 5.04 -22.38
C GLU A 21 -3.93 5.72 -22.81
N ASN A 22 -3.02 6.00 -21.85
CA ASN A 22 -1.72 6.61 -22.08
C ASN A 22 -0.59 5.58 -22.19
N GLY A 23 -0.91 4.29 -22.04
CA GLY A 23 0.07 3.20 -22.08
C GLY A 23 0.79 2.96 -20.76
N ASN A 24 0.35 3.54 -19.64
CA ASN A 24 0.93 3.30 -18.34
C ASN A 24 0.34 2.03 -17.70
N PRO A 25 1.15 1.22 -16.99
CA PRO A 25 0.66 0.05 -16.27
C PRO A 25 -0.15 0.50 -15.04
N VAL A 26 -1.40 0.08 -14.97
CA VAL A 26 -2.32 0.40 -13.87
C VAL A 26 -2.96 -0.87 -13.32
N PRO A 27 -3.38 -0.87 -12.04
CA PRO A 27 -4.14 -1.98 -11.45
C PRO A 27 -5.47 -2.19 -12.18
N LEU A 28 -6.02 -3.41 -12.06
CA LEU A 28 -7.33 -3.76 -12.64
C LEU A 28 -8.52 -3.03 -11.99
N VAL A 29 -8.29 -2.36 -10.87
CA VAL A 29 -9.31 -1.70 -10.06
C VAL A 29 -8.90 -0.24 -9.83
N ASP A 30 -9.84 0.68 -9.95
CA ASP A 30 -9.63 2.11 -9.68
C ASP A 30 -9.65 2.43 -8.17
N LEU A 31 -9.36 3.69 -7.83
CA LEU A 31 -9.37 4.16 -6.43
C LEU A 31 -10.76 4.17 -5.79
N GLN A 32 -11.82 4.04 -6.57
CA GLN A 32 -13.20 3.91 -6.09
C GLN A 32 -13.59 2.45 -5.84
N GLY A 33 -12.72 1.50 -6.17
CA GLY A 33 -12.99 0.07 -6.04
C GLY A 33 -13.81 -0.53 -7.19
N ARG A 34 -13.75 0.07 -8.40
CA ARG A 34 -14.38 -0.44 -9.61
C ARG A 34 -13.36 -1.06 -10.53
N PHE A 35 -13.75 -2.12 -11.22
CA PHE A 35 -12.97 -2.62 -12.32
C PHE A 35 -12.85 -1.56 -13.42
N ILE A 36 -11.63 -1.35 -13.89
CA ILE A 36 -11.36 -0.37 -14.98
C ILE A 36 -11.96 -0.83 -16.30
N GLN A 37 -11.98 0.07 -17.29
CA GLN A 37 -12.48 -0.25 -18.62
C GLN A 37 -11.58 -1.30 -19.31
N GLY A 38 -12.17 -2.08 -20.22
CA GLY A 38 -11.45 -3.11 -20.98
C GLY A 38 -11.46 -4.52 -20.34
N LEU A 39 -12.19 -4.71 -19.24
CA LEU A 39 -12.32 -6.00 -18.54
C LEU A 39 -13.65 -6.73 -18.87
N GLY A 40 -14.18 -6.51 -20.07
CA GLY A 40 -15.41 -7.14 -20.53
C GLY A 40 -16.60 -6.84 -19.61
N ASP A 41 -17.33 -7.87 -19.22
CA ASP A 41 -18.56 -7.75 -18.41
C ASP A 41 -18.32 -7.22 -16.98
N TYR A 42 -17.07 -7.17 -16.53
CA TYR A 42 -16.70 -6.62 -15.22
C TYR A 42 -16.43 -5.12 -15.24
N SER A 43 -16.18 -4.53 -16.41
CA SER A 43 -15.85 -3.10 -16.54
C SER A 43 -16.86 -2.20 -15.83
N GLY A 44 -16.38 -1.35 -14.92
CA GLY A 44 -17.19 -0.42 -14.14
C GLY A 44 -17.96 -1.02 -12.96
N LYS A 45 -18.00 -2.34 -12.80
CA LYS A 45 -18.60 -2.98 -11.61
C LYS A 45 -17.70 -2.78 -10.39
N TYR A 46 -18.29 -2.62 -9.21
CA TYR A 46 -17.54 -2.62 -7.97
C TYR A 46 -17.07 -4.03 -7.60
N VAL A 47 -15.88 -4.12 -7.04
CA VAL A 47 -15.30 -5.38 -6.53
C VAL A 47 -16.01 -5.90 -5.29
N LYS A 48 -16.74 -5.05 -4.58
CA LYS A 48 -17.54 -5.38 -3.39
C LYS A 48 -18.94 -4.81 -3.50
N ASN A 49 -19.94 -5.63 -3.14
CA ASN A 49 -21.33 -5.17 -3.17
C ASN A 49 -21.61 -4.00 -2.21
N GLU A 50 -20.87 -3.91 -1.11
CA GLU A 50 -20.97 -2.85 -0.11
C GLU A 50 -20.54 -1.46 -0.63
N TYR A 51 -19.92 -1.40 -1.81
CA TYR A 51 -19.53 -0.12 -2.42
C TYR A 51 -20.64 0.53 -3.24
N TYR A 52 -21.66 -0.24 -3.63
CA TYR A 52 -22.85 0.32 -4.27
C TYR A 52 -23.67 1.16 -3.28
N ASN A 53 -24.54 2.02 -3.80
CA ASN A 53 -25.57 2.68 -2.99
C ASN A 53 -26.67 1.67 -2.62
N ASP A 54 -27.47 2.03 -1.64
CA ASP A 54 -28.57 1.18 -1.18
C ASP A 54 -29.52 0.84 -2.32
N GLY A 55 -29.74 -0.45 -2.53
CA GLY A 55 -30.61 -0.97 -3.56
C GLY A 55 -30.02 -1.05 -4.98
N GLU A 56 -28.78 -0.58 -5.20
CA GLU A 56 -28.12 -0.64 -6.53
C GLU A 56 -27.19 -1.85 -6.69
N ALA A 57 -26.88 -2.55 -5.60
CA ALA A 57 -26.01 -3.71 -5.65
C ALA A 57 -26.61 -4.83 -6.47
N PRO A 58 -25.83 -5.48 -7.35
CA PRO A 58 -26.31 -6.64 -8.12
C PRO A 58 -26.60 -7.80 -7.17
N GLU A 59 -27.49 -8.71 -7.59
CA GLU A 59 -27.83 -9.92 -6.85
C GLU A 59 -26.60 -10.79 -6.55
N ARG A 60 -25.67 -10.85 -7.50
CA ARG A 60 -24.41 -11.59 -7.38
C ARG A 60 -23.25 -10.61 -7.29
N SER A 61 -22.38 -10.82 -6.31
CA SER A 61 -21.13 -10.05 -6.22
C SER A 61 -20.16 -10.46 -7.33
N ALA A 62 -19.21 -9.58 -7.63
CA ALA A 62 -18.14 -9.85 -8.59
C ALA A 62 -17.36 -11.13 -8.25
N ASP A 63 -17.09 -11.40 -6.97
CA ASP A 63 -16.42 -12.63 -6.51
C ASP A 63 -17.20 -13.90 -6.94
N VAL A 64 -18.53 -13.87 -6.84
CA VAL A 64 -19.38 -14.99 -7.22
C VAL A 64 -19.42 -15.17 -8.73
N GLU A 65 -19.54 -14.06 -9.48
CA GLU A 65 -19.53 -14.09 -10.94
C GLU A 65 -18.22 -14.65 -11.49
N ILE A 66 -17.08 -14.17 -10.98
CA ILE A 66 -15.75 -14.66 -11.36
C ILE A 66 -15.62 -16.17 -11.04
N ALA A 67 -16.07 -16.59 -9.85
CA ALA A 67 -16.02 -18.01 -9.48
C ALA A 67 -16.87 -18.90 -10.40
N ILE A 68 -18.04 -18.42 -10.83
CA ILE A 68 -18.90 -19.12 -11.78
C ILE A 68 -18.21 -19.23 -13.15
N GLN A 69 -17.72 -18.10 -13.67
CA GLN A 69 -17.03 -18.06 -14.96
C GLN A 69 -15.84 -19.02 -14.98
N LEU A 70 -14.98 -18.98 -13.95
CA LEU A 70 -13.82 -19.87 -13.87
C LEU A 70 -14.21 -21.36 -13.83
N LYS A 71 -15.36 -21.69 -13.23
CA LYS A 71 -15.88 -23.05 -13.24
C LYS A 71 -16.37 -23.44 -14.64
N GLU A 72 -17.14 -22.59 -15.31
CA GLU A 72 -17.65 -22.80 -16.66
C GLU A 72 -16.52 -22.96 -17.68
N GLU A 73 -15.45 -22.17 -17.52
CA GLU A 73 -14.25 -22.25 -18.35
C GLU A 73 -13.31 -23.43 -17.97
N ASN A 74 -13.68 -24.22 -16.97
CA ASN A 74 -12.87 -25.34 -16.44
C ASN A 74 -11.46 -24.92 -15.97
N LYS A 75 -11.36 -23.67 -15.44
CA LYS A 75 -10.11 -23.08 -14.91
C LYS A 75 -10.05 -23.11 -13.38
N ALA A 76 -11.15 -23.41 -12.70
CA ALA A 76 -11.21 -23.47 -11.24
C ALA A 76 -10.81 -24.86 -10.73
N PHE A 77 -9.69 -24.98 -10.03
CA PHE A 77 -9.28 -26.20 -9.36
C PHE A 77 -10.23 -26.57 -8.21
N LYS A 78 -10.56 -25.58 -7.35
CA LYS A 78 -11.47 -25.74 -6.22
C LYS A 78 -12.14 -24.40 -5.92
N VAL A 79 -13.43 -24.43 -5.64
CA VAL A 79 -14.18 -23.26 -5.17
C VAL A 79 -14.97 -23.67 -3.93
N GLU A 80 -14.71 -22.98 -2.82
CA GLU A 80 -15.42 -23.19 -1.57
C GLU A 80 -15.69 -21.85 -0.87
N LYS A 81 -16.75 -21.80 -0.07
CA LYS A 81 -17.05 -20.62 0.75
C LYS A 81 -16.21 -20.69 2.01
N TYR A 82 -15.43 -19.61 2.25
CA TYR A 82 -14.64 -19.43 3.46
C TYR A 82 -15.13 -18.21 4.22
N VAL A 83 -15.43 -18.37 5.50
CA VAL A 83 -15.88 -17.28 6.38
C VAL A 83 -14.75 -16.89 7.30
N HIS A 84 -14.35 -15.62 7.23
CA HIS A 84 -13.29 -15.05 8.06
C HIS A 84 -13.59 -13.60 8.42
N SER A 85 -12.89 -13.06 9.41
CA SER A 85 -12.94 -11.64 9.73
C SER A 85 -12.29 -10.83 8.61
N TYR A 86 -12.93 -9.74 8.21
CA TYR A 86 -12.41 -8.81 7.21
C TYR A 86 -12.42 -7.39 7.77
N PRO A 87 -11.35 -6.60 7.60
CA PRO A 87 -11.27 -5.26 8.15
C PRO A 87 -12.22 -4.30 7.43
N HIS A 88 -12.92 -3.48 8.22
CA HIS A 88 -13.84 -2.46 7.75
C HIS A 88 -13.36 -1.06 8.16
N CYS A 89 -13.73 -0.08 7.37
CA CYS A 89 -13.48 1.32 7.69
C CYS A 89 -14.35 1.74 8.88
N TRP A 90 -13.77 2.17 9.99
CA TRP A 90 -14.48 2.57 11.20
C TRP A 90 -15.43 3.76 11.03
N ARG A 91 -15.37 4.51 9.93
CA ARG A 91 -16.24 5.64 9.63
C ARG A 91 -17.44 5.27 8.78
N THR A 92 -17.25 4.40 7.80
CA THR A 92 -18.27 4.06 6.81
C THR A 92 -18.80 2.65 6.96
N ASP A 93 -18.19 1.87 7.85
CA ASP A 93 -18.44 0.43 8.03
C ASP A 93 -18.34 -0.41 6.75
N LYS A 94 -17.74 0.16 5.70
CA LYS A 94 -17.49 -0.53 4.43
C LYS A 94 -16.18 -1.32 4.49
N PRO A 95 -16.10 -2.49 3.84
CA PRO A 95 -14.86 -3.26 3.77
C PRO A 95 -13.74 -2.42 3.13
N ILE A 96 -12.52 -2.53 3.66
CA ILE A 96 -11.37 -1.83 3.08
C ILE A 96 -10.87 -2.56 1.84
N LEU A 97 -10.25 -1.83 0.92
CA LEU A 97 -9.54 -2.38 -0.22
C LEU A 97 -8.03 -2.28 0.03
N TYR A 98 -7.32 -3.40 -0.12
CA TYR A 98 -5.87 -3.39 -0.15
C TYR A 98 -5.42 -2.94 -1.53
N TYR A 99 -4.93 -1.71 -1.61
CA TYR A 99 -4.56 -1.06 -2.85
C TYR A 99 -3.09 -0.62 -2.80
N PRO A 100 -2.28 -0.90 -3.82
CA PRO A 100 -0.91 -0.42 -3.89
C PRO A 100 -0.92 1.11 -4.08
N LEU A 101 -0.24 1.82 -3.19
CA LEU A 101 -0.07 3.26 -3.25
C LEU A 101 1.40 3.59 -3.06
N ASP A 102 1.91 4.52 -3.84
CA ASP A 102 3.23 5.09 -3.64
C ASP A 102 3.28 5.78 -2.28
N SER A 103 4.33 5.51 -1.54
CA SER A 103 4.45 5.95 -0.17
C SER A 103 5.90 6.29 0.16
N TRP A 104 6.08 7.25 1.06
CA TRP A 104 7.38 7.60 1.59
C TRP A 104 7.75 6.72 2.77
N PHE A 105 8.97 6.19 2.74
CA PHE A 105 9.49 5.32 3.79
C PHE A 105 10.83 5.82 4.31
N ILE A 106 11.03 5.69 5.62
CA ILE A 106 12.39 5.69 6.18
C ILE A 106 12.91 4.25 6.07
N LYS A 107 14.05 4.07 5.41
CA LYS A 107 14.68 2.76 5.18
C LYS A 107 15.39 2.27 6.46
N VAL A 108 14.58 1.94 7.47
CA VAL A 108 15.07 1.46 8.78
C VAL A 108 15.86 0.16 8.62
N THR A 109 15.50 -0.68 7.66
CA THR A 109 16.20 -1.93 7.37
C THR A 109 17.68 -1.76 7.06
N GLU A 110 18.10 -0.59 6.58
CA GLU A 110 19.51 -0.29 6.29
C GLU A 110 20.36 -0.05 7.55
N ILE A 111 19.73 0.42 8.62
CA ILE A 111 20.42 0.80 9.86
C ILE A 111 20.04 -0.08 11.07
N LYS A 112 19.12 -1.02 10.91
CA LYS A 112 18.60 -1.83 12.03
C LYS A 112 19.66 -2.63 12.77
N ASP A 113 20.63 -3.18 12.06
CA ASP A 113 21.70 -3.97 12.68
C ASP A 113 22.56 -3.07 13.57
N ARG A 114 22.92 -1.88 13.10
CA ARG A 114 23.61 -0.87 13.92
C ARG A 114 22.79 -0.43 15.12
N MET A 115 21.47 -0.26 14.95
CA MET A 115 20.57 0.09 16.05
C MET A 115 20.54 -1.03 17.10
N PHE A 116 20.53 -2.28 16.65
CA PHE A 116 20.60 -3.44 17.54
C PHE A 116 21.94 -3.48 18.31
N ASP A 117 23.07 -3.32 17.64
CA ASP A 117 24.40 -3.30 18.27
C ASP A 117 24.51 -2.17 19.30
N LEU A 118 23.99 -0.98 18.99
CA LEU A 118 23.94 0.13 19.95
C LEU A 118 23.03 -0.18 21.15
N ASN A 119 21.92 -0.88 20.95
CA ASN A 119 21.05 -1.32 22.03
C ASN A 119 21.78 -2.24 23.02
N GLU A 120 22.69 -3.11 22.54
CA GLU A 120 23.49 -4.00 23.38
C GLU A 120 24.47 -3.23 24.31
N THR A 121 24.82 -1.99 23.98
CA THR A 121 25.67 -1.13 24.81
C THR A 121 24.95 -0.45 25.96
N ILE A 122 23.61 -0.46 25.96
CA ILE A 122 22.79 0.21 26.97
C ILE A 122 22.66 -0.66 28.22
N ASN A 123 22.89 -0.06 29.40
CA ASN A 123 22.66 -0.72 30.66
C ASN A 123 21.18 -0.73 31.05
N TRP A 124 20.42 -1.63 30.44
CA TRP A 124 18.99 -1.77 30.69
C TRP A 124 18.67 -2.27 32.11
N LYS A 125 17.66 -1.65 32.74
CA LYS A 125 17.14 -2.10 34.07
C LYS A 125 15.60 -2.20 33.99
N PRO A 126 15.04 -3.42 33.94
CA PRO A 126 15.71 -4.73 33.94
C PRO A 126 16.40 -5.04 32.59
N LYS A 127 17.43 -5.84 32.63
CA LYS A 127 18.21 -6.27 31.44
C LYS A 127 17.34 -6.92 30.35
N ALA A 128 16.34 -7.70 30.78
CA ALA A 128 15.39 -8.36 29.89
C ALA A 128 14.61 -7.40 28.95
N THR A 129 14.53 -6.10 29.26
CA THR A 129 13.90 -5.11 28.36
C THR A 129 14.71 -4.96 27.08
N GLY A 130 16.01 -4.78 27.17
CA GLY A 130 16.90 -4.62 26.02
C GLY A 130 17.16 -5.91 25.26
N GLU A 131 17.47 -7.00 25.96
CA GLU A 131 17.77 -8.30 25.35
C GLU A 131 16.51 -9.02 24.83
N GLY A 132 15.35 -8.77 25.44
CA GLY A 132 14.08 -9.40 25.11
C GLY A 132 13.26 -8.57 24.10
N ARG A 133 12.18 -7.94 24.60
CA ARG A 133 11.16 -7.31 23.75
C ARG A 133 11.71 -6.24 22.81
N PHE A 134 12.54 -5.32 23.32
CA PHE A 134 13.06 -4.21 22.52
C PHE A 134 14.12 -4.68 21.52
N GLY A 135 15.08 -5.52 21.95
CA GLY A 135 16.07 -6.10 21.04
C GLY A 135 15.44 -6.94 19.93
N ASN A 136 14.43 -7.74 20.26
CA ASN A 136 13.69 -8.50 19.24
C ASN A 136 12.92 -7.58 18.27
N TRP A 137 12.37 -6.47 18.76
CA TRP A 137 11.71 -5.48 17.90
C TRP A 137 12.70 -4.84 16.93
N LEU A 138 13.91 -4.47 17.38
CA LEU A 138 14.96 -3.92 16.53
C LEU A 138 15.41 -4.90 15.46
N LYS A 139 15.66 -6.17 15.83
CA LYS A 139 16.04 -7.23 14.87
C LYS A 139 15.02 -7.43 13.75
N ASN A 140 13.74 -7.26 14.07
CA ASN A 140 12.63 -7.46 13.14
C ASN A 140 12.07 -6.14 12.62
N ALA A 141 12.78 -5.02 12.80
CA ALA A 141 12.33 -3.73 12.31
C ALA A 141 12.18 -3.71 10.79
N ASN A 142 11.05 -3.20 10.33
CA ASN A 142 10.76 -2.96 8.92
C ASN A 142 10.90 -1.48 8.61
N ASP A 143 10.92 -1.14 7.31
CA ASP A 143 10.90 0.24 6.85
C ASP A 143 9.65 0.96 7.36
N TRP A 144 9.85 2.21 7.79
CA TRP A 144 8.80 2.99 8.42
C TRP A 144 8.05 3.82 7.39
N ASN A 145 6.80 3.44 7.12
CA ASN A 145 5.91 4.20 6.25
C ASN A 145 5.48 5.52 6.93
N LEU A 146 5.86 6.64 6.34
CA LEU A 146 5.50 7.99 6.80
C LEU A 146 4.24 8.53 6.14
N SER A 147 3.85 8.01 4.97
CA SER A 147 2.72 8.51 4.21
C SER A 147 1.39 8.31 4.95
N ARG A 148 0.55 9.33 4.91
CA ARG A 148 -0.83 9.30 5.39
C ARG A 148 -1.71 10.03 4.41
N SER A 149 -2.62 9.32 3.77
CA SER A 149 -3.56 9.84 2.77
C SER A 149 -4.81 10.46 3.42
N ARG A 150 -4.66 11.09 4.57
CA ARG A 150 -5.78 11.73 5.29
C ARG A 150 -5.64 13.23 5.30
N TYR A 151 -6.79 13.91 5.19
CA TYR A 151 -6.87 15.33 5.50
C TYR A 151 -6.42 15.58 6.94
N TRP A 152 -5.78 16.72 7.16
CA TRP A 152 -5.28 17.12 8.47
C TRP A 152 -4.09 16.30 8.98
N GLY A 153 -3.23 15.87 8.07
CA GLY A 153 -1.92 15.32 8.40
C GLY A 153 -0.87 16.42 8.51
N ILE A 154 0.29 16.09 9.06
CA ILE A 154 1.48 16.93 8.95
C ILE A 154 2.09 16.66 7.59
N PRO A 155 2.26 17.66 6.71
CA PRO A 155 2.90 17.48 5.42
C PRO A 155 4.38 17.08 5.62
N LEU A 156 4.87 16.19 4.76
CA LEU A 156 6.29 15.92 4.69
C LEU A 156 6.99 17.10 4.00
N PRO A 157 8.15 17.57 4.50
CA PRO A 157 8.87 18.71 3.93
C PRO A 157 9.63 18.29 2.66
N ILE A 158 8.91 17.73 1.70
CA ILE A 158 9.43 17.24 0.42
C ILE A 158 8.81 18.07 -0.69
N TRP A 159 9.66 18.68 -1.49
CA TRP A 159 9.28 19.39 -2.71
C TRP A 159 9.64 18.52 -3.91
N ARG A 160 8.74 18.42 -4.85
CA ARG A 160 8.93 17.65 -6.08
C ARG A 160 8.53 18.52 -7.26
N SER A 161 9.32 18.51 -8.35
CA SER A 161 8.96 19.13 -9.61
C SER A 161 7.72 18.46 -10.22
N GLU A 162 6.99 19.20 -11.06
CA GLU A 162 5.76 18.67 -11.71
C GLU A 162 6.03 17.43 -12.56
N ASP A 163 7.19 17.37 -13.20
CA ASP A 163 7.63 16.22 -14.00
C ASP A 163 8.23 15.07 -13.16
N GLY A 164 8.35 15.26 -11.84
CA GLY A 164 8.86 14.26 -10.91
C GLY A 164 10.36 13.96 -11.02
N THR A 165 11.11 14.76 -11.80
CA THR A 165 12.55 14.51 -12.03
C THR A 165 13.44 15.03 -10.91
N GLU A 166 12.97 16.02 -10.16
CA GLU A 166 13.70 16.63 -9.06
C GLU A 166 12.92 16.50 -7.76
N GLU A 167 13.63 16.17 -6.70
CA GLU A 167 13.08 16.09 -5.35
C GLU A 167 14.03 16.72 -4.34
N MET A 168 13.47 17.47 -3.39
CA MET A 168 14.22 18.09 -2.32
C MET A 168 13.54 17.86 -0.98
N LEU A 169 14.28 17.35 -0.02
CA LEU A 169 13.88 17.27 1.38
C LEU A 169 14.48 18.46 2.13
N VAL A 170 13.62 19.30 2.70
CA VAL A 170 14.05 20.48 3.48
C VAL A 170 14.01 20.16 4.96
N GLY A 171 15.15 20.21 5.63
CA GLY A 171 15.32 19.82 7.03
C GLY A 171 15.17 20.96 8.04
N SER A 172 15.20 22.22 7.60
CA SER A 172 15.11 23.39 8.49
C SER A 172 14.46 24.60 7.82
N VAL A 173 14.01 25.53 8.63
CA VAL A 173 13.47 26.83 8.15
C VAL A 173 14.56 27.65 7.45
N GLU A 174 15.79 27.60 7.93
CA GLU A 174 16.92 28.30 7.32
C GLU A 174 17.23 27.75 5.92
N GLU A 175 17.23 26.43 5.76
CA GLU A 175 17.39 25.78 4.47
C GLU A 175 16.27 26.19 3.49
N LEU A 176 15.02 26.22 3.96
CA LEU A 176 13.90 26.68 3.16
C LEU A 176 14.06 28.12 2.68
N TYR A 177 14.49 29.04 3.56
CA TYR A 177 14.75 30.42 3.17
C TYR A 177 15.83 30.50 2.11
N ASN A 178 16.93 29.79 2.27
CA ASN A 178 18.04 29.79 1.32
C ASN A 178 17.58 29.26 -0.07
N GLU A 179 16.75 28.23 -0.12
CA GLU A 179 16.22 27.72 -1.38
C GLU A 179 15.24 28.70 -2.05
N ILE A 180 14.40 29.38 -1.27
CA ILE A 180 13.50 30.43 -1.76
C ILE A 180 14.32 31.60 -2.36
N GLU A 181 15.37 32.07 -1.65
CA GLU A 181 16.25 33.15 -2.16
C GLU A 181 16.95 32.76 -3.47
N LYS A 182 17.43 31.52 -3.59
CA LYS A 182 18.00 30.99 -4.83
C LYS A 182 16.98 31.02 -5.97
N SER A 183 15.73 30.58 -5.72
CA SER A 183 14.66 30.55 -6.73
C SER A 183 14.23 31.93 -7.21
N ILE A 184 14.34 32.96 -6.35
CA ILE A 184 14.03 34.35 -6.72
C ILE A 184 15.16 34.94 -7.56
N SER A 185 16.40 34.44 -7.37
CA SER A 185 17.59 34.95 -8.02
C SER A 185 17.91 34.28 -9.36
N ALA A 186 17.21 33.21 -9.69
CA ALA A 186 17.35 32.43 -10.92
C ALA A 186 16.38 32.94 -11.99
#